data_575dabdc6f633ddbd6aa4fccf7a48a78
#
_entry.id   575dabdc6f633ddbd6aa4fccf7a48a78
#
_cell.length_a   1.000
_cell.length_b   1.000
_cell.length_c   1.000
_cell.angle_alpha   90.00
_cell.angle_beta   90.00
_cell.angle_gamma   90.00
#
_symmetry.space_group_name_H-M   'P 1'
#
loop_
_entity.id
_entity.type
_entity.pdbx_description
1 polymer ?
#
loop_
_entity_poly.entity_id
_entity_poly.type
_entity_poly.pdbx_seq_one_letter_code
_entity_poly.pdbx_strand_id
1 'polypeptide(L)'
;MPLATPPPAGTPVPFAITRWAAQNRRRVDELVWLNELGGLTARVVGPDTTPLFAKWSPQDLLPEAERLSWLASRFPSPRMVEYEELDAGWLIVTMGLPGHSAVDARGQAHPDRAAAAIGEGLAMLHSLDPSDCPFGPADWIGVQDDVDVLVVAHGDPCAPNTLVADDGRFVGIVDVGDLGVADRWADLAIASWSLEWNFGPGHEDAFWAGYGEAPDPERIRRYRTLWGEP
;
A
#
# COMPACT_ATOMS: atom_id res chain seq x y z
N MET A 1 -0.26 -17.44 -5.21
CA MET A 1 -1.52 -16.67 -5.32
C MET A 1 -1.44 -15.78 -6.55
N PRO A 2 -2.52 -15.53 -7.31
CA PRO A 2 -2.47 -14.50 -8.33
C PRO A 2 -2.25 -13.15 -7.62
N LEU A 3 -1.19 -12.46 -7.99
CA LEU A 3 -0.95 -11.10 -7.50
C LEU A 3 -2.10 -10.20 -7.96
N ALA A 4 -2.55 -9.29 -7.10
CA ALA A 4 -3.48 -8.25 -7.49
C ALA A 4 -2.89 -7.49 -8.71
N THR A 5 -3.70 -7.22 -9.72
CA THR A 5 -3.23 -6.76 -11.03
C THR A 5 -4.08 -5.62 -11.55
N PRO A 6 -3.60 -4.85 -12.53
CA PRO A 6 -4.47 -3.95 -13.28
C PRO A 6 -5.69 -4.72 -13.81
N PRO A 7 -6.90 -4.15 -13.69
CA PRO A 7 -8.11 -4.84 -14.11
C PRO A 7 -8.07 -5.22 -15.59
N PRO A 8 -8.55 -6.42 -15.99
CA PRO A 8 -8.70 -6.80 -17.39
C PRO A 8 -9.52 -5.78 -18.17
N ALA A 9 -9.24 -5.64 -19.46
CA ALA A 9 -10.03 -4.77 -20.34
C ALA A 9 -11.51 -5.20 -20.32
N GLY A 10 -12.41 -4.24 -20.12
CA GLY A 10 -13.86 -4.50 -20.03
C GLY A 10 -14.36 -4.86 -18.62
N THR A 11 -13.49 -4.81 -17.59
CA THR A 11 -13.95 -4.94 -16.19
C THR A 11 -15.02 -3.89 -15.90
N PRO A 12 -16.20 -4.29 -15.39
CA PRO A 12 -17.28 -3.36 -15.10
C PRO A 12 -16.89 -2.46 -13.91
N VAL A 13 -17.16 -1.16 -14.06
CA VAL A 13 -16.97 -0.21 -12.96
C VAL A 13 -18.09 -0.39 -11.95
N PRO A 14 -17.82 -0.55 -10.65
CA PRO A 14 -18.86 -0.58 -9.62
C PRO A 14 -19.77 0.64 -9.68
N PHE A 15 -21.08 0.42 -9.54
CA PHE A 15 -22.09 1.49 -9.61
C PHE A 15 -21.83 2.59 -8.56
N ALA A 16 -21.32 2.23 -7.39
CA ALA A 16 -20.94 3.18 -6.35
C ALA A 16 -19.94 4.22 -6.84
N ILE A 17 -18.89 3.79 -7.55
CA ILE A 17 -17.88 4.69 -8.11
C ILE A 17 -18.48 5.61 -9.19
N THR A 18 -19.26 5.06 -10.13
CA THR A 18 -19.88 5.85 -11.20
C THR A 18 -20.92 6.84 -10.67
N ARG A 19 -21.71 6.41 -9.67
CA ARG A 19 -22.67 7.26 -8.97
C ARG A 19 -21.96 8.43 -8.28
N TRP A 20 -20.94 8.12 -7.46
CA TRP A 20 -20.17 9.14 -6.74
C TRP A 20 -19.53 10.14 -7.70
N ALA A 21 -18.89 9.65 -8.76
CA ALA A 21 -18.25 10.50 -9.77
C ALA A 21 -19.27 11.47 -10.42
N ALA A 22 -20.44 10.97 -10.82
CA ALA A 22 -21.48 11.80 -11.44
C ALA A 22 -22.02 12.87 -10.47
N GLN A 23 -22.27 12.51 -9.20
CA GLN A 23 -22.74 13.45 -8.16
C GLN A 23 -21.74 14.58 -7.89
N ASN A 24 -20.43 14.28 -8.03
CA ASN A 24 -19.33 15.23 -7.80
C ASN A 24 -18.82 15.90 -9.08
N ARG A 25 -19.58 15.84 -10.22
CA ARG A 25 -19.19 16.41 -11.52
C ARG A 25 -17.86 15.86 -12.04
N ARG A 26 -17.59 14.59 -11.76
CA ARG A 26 -16.40 13.86 -12.17
C ARG A 26 -16.77 12.71 -13.09
N ARG A 27 -15.80 12.13 -13.76
CA ARG A 27 -15.92 10.90 -14.55
C ARG A 27 -14.86 9.90 -14.17
N VAL A 28 -15.16 8.64 -14.32
CA VAL A 28 -14.13 7.58 -14.26
C VAL A 28 -13.24 7.74 -15.47
N ASP A 29 -11.94 7.80 -15.23
CA ASP A 29 -10.93 7.93 -16.26
C ASP A 29 -10.27 6.60 -16.56
N GLU A 30 -9.90 5.88 -15.52
CA GLU A 30 -9.14 4.64 -15.61
C GLU A 30 -9.45 3.74 -14.42
N LEU A 31 -9.49 2.43 -14.66
CA LEU A 31 -9.44 1.42 -13.59
C LEU A 31 -7.99 1.12 -13.27
N VAL A 32 -7.60 1.33 -12.02
CA VAL A 32 -6.19 1.28 -11.60
C VAL A 32 -5.83 -0.08 -11.04
N TRP A 33 -6.71 -0.66 -10.22
CA TRP A 33 -6.39 -1.84 -9.45
C TRP A 33 -7.60 -2.71 -9.15
N LEU A 34 -7.42 -4.02 -9.21
CA LEU A 34 -8.38 -5.02 -8.78
C LEU A 34 -7.69 -5.94 -7.78
N ASN A 35 -8.19 -5.99 -6.54
CA ASN A 35 -7.65 -6.88 -5.54
C ASN A 35 -8.32 -8.27 -5.59
N GLU A 36 -7.73 -9.24 -4.88
CA GLU A 36 -8.18 -10.64 -4.86
C GLU A 36 -9.58 -10.81 -4.24
N LEU A 37 -10.02 -9.88 -3.41
CA LEU A 37 -11.31 -9.89 -2.73
C LEU A 37 -12.42 -9.19 -3.55
N GLY A 38 -12.10 -8.78 -4.78
CA GLY A 38 -13.04 -8.11 -5.68
C GLY A 38 -13.16 -6.59 -5.45
N GLY A 39 -12.33 -6.01 -4.60
CA GLY A 39 -12.23 -4.57 -4.44
C GLY A 39 -11.60 -3.91 -5.66
N LEU A 40 -12.14 -2.78 -6.11
CA LEU A 40 -11.70 -2.09 -7.32
C LEU A 40 -11.41 -0.63 -7.05
N THR A 41 -10.25 -0.16 -7.52
CA THR A 41 -9.84 1.24 -7.46
C THR A 41 -9.87 1.86 -8.85
N ALA A 42 -10.51 3.02 -8.97
CA ALA A 42 -10.57 3.79 -10.19
C ALA A 42 -10.01 5.20 -9.99
N ARG A 43 -9.29 5.72 -10.97
CA ARG A 43 -8.96 7.13 -11.07
C ARG A 43 -10.17 7.90 -11.58
N VAL A 44 -10.54 8.96 -10.87
CA VAL A 44 -11.65 9.85 -11.24
C VAL A 44 -11.14 11.27 -11.43
N VAL A 45 -11.53 11.89 -12.53
CA VAL A 45 -11.10 13.22 -12.93
C VAL A 45 -12.29 14.17 -13.05
N GLY A 46 -12.07 15.44 -12.79
CA GLY A 46 -13.07 16.48 -12.80
C GLY A 46 -12.58 17.75 -13.44
N PRO A 47 -13.30 18.87 -13.23
CA PRO A 47 -12.93 20.16 -13.78
C PRO A 47 -11.64 20.74 -13.18
N ASP A 48 -11.28 20.32 -11.97
CA ASP A 48 -9.98 20.57 -11.37
C ASP A 48 -8.95 19.55 -11.87
N THR A 49 -7.67 19.89 -11.77
CA THR A 49 -6.57 19.07 -12.28
C THR A 49 -6.14 17.97 -11.31
N THR A 50 -6.67 17.95 -10.08
CA THR A 50 -6.26 16.98 -9.07
C THR A 50 -6.99 15.65 -9.29
N PRO A 51 -6.29 14.56 -9.60
CA PRO A 51 -6.91 13.25 -9.70
C PRO A 51 -7.34 12.78 -8.31
N LEU A 52 -8.54 12.20 -8.23
CA LEU A 52 -8.99 11.45 -7.07
C LEU A 52 -8.99 9.97 -7.41
N PHE A 53 -8.89 9.14 -6.38
CA PHE A 53 -8.99 7.70 -6.49
C PHE A 53 -10.18 7.23 -5.67
N ALA A 54 -11.08 6.51 -6.31
CA ALA A 54 -12.27 5.92 -5.69
C ALA A 54 -12.07 4.41 -5.60
N LYS A 55 -11.98 3.88 -4.38
CA LYS A 55 -11.87 2.44 -4.06
C LYS A 55 -13.22 1.97 -3.55
N TRP A 56 -13.81 1.03 -4.26
CA TRP A 56 -14.97 0.28 -3.80
C TRP A 56 -14.54 -1.14 -3.41
N SER A 57 -15.08 -1.64 -2.31
CA SER A 57 -14.82 -3.02 -1.85
C SER A 57 -16.08 -3.66 -1.29
N PRO A 58 -16.29 -4.98 -1.48
CA PRO A 58 -17.27 -5.74 -0.74
C PRO A 58 -16.86 -5.99 0.71
N GLN A 59 -15.59 -5.76 1.06
CA GLN A 59 -15.05 -5.85 2.41
C GLN A 59 -15.05 -4.48 3.07
N ASP A 60 -15.14 -4.46 4.40
CA ASP A 60 -15.13 -3.23 5.20
C ASP A 60 -13.86 -2.40 4.95
N LEU A 61 -14.03 -1.14 4.57
CA LEU A 61 -12.95 -0.17 4.37
C LEU A 61 -12.78 0.80 5.55
N LEU A 62 -13.54 0.64 6.64
CA LEU A 62 -13.38 1.50 7.83
C LEU A 62 -11.96 1.43 8.41
N PRO A 63 -11.33 0.23 8.52
CA PRO A 63 -9.95 0.14 8.99
C PRO A 63 -8.98 0.98 8.16
N GLU A 64 -9.10 0.99 6.83
CA GLU A 64 -8.26 1.83 5.97
C GLU A 64 -8.57 3.32 6.13
N ALA A 65 -9.84 3.70 6.25
CA ALA A 65 -10.26 5.09 6.46
C ALA A 65 -9.71 5.69 7.77
N GLU A 66 -9.73 4.92 8.85
CA GLU A 66 -9.18 5.33 10.15
C GLU A 66 -7.67 5.54 10.08
N ARG A 67 -6.95 4.63 9.43
CA ARG A 67 -5.49 4.68 9.25
C ARG A 67 -5.06 5.84 8.35
N LEU A 68 -5.77 6.08 7.24
CA LEU A 68 -5.55 7.24 6.39
C LEU A 68 -5.76 8.56 7.16
N SER A 69 -6.79 8.61 8.02
CA SER A 69 -7.06 9.78 8.86
C SER A 69 -5.94 10.01 9.88
N TRP A 70 -5.42 8.95 10.48
CA TRP A 70 -4.31 9.02 11.43
C TRP A 70 -3.01 9.44 10.74
N LEU A 71 -2.72 8.94 9.54
CA LEU A 71 -1.52 9.26 8.76
C LEU A 71 -1.51 10.69 8.21
N ALA A 72 -2.67 11.33 8.01
CA ALA A 72 -2.84 12.56 7.21
C ALA A 72 -1.89 13.72 7.55
N SER A 73 -1.36 13.79 8.78
CA SER A 73 -0.39 14.81 9.20
C SER A 73 0.95 14.22 9.68
N ARG A 74 1.13 12.92 9.57
CA ARG A 74 2.27 12.19 10.13
C ARG A 74 3.17 11.59 9.08
N PHE A 75 2.56 11.16 7.96
CA PHE A 75 3.28 10.41 6.94
C PHE A 75 2.70 10.66 5.54
N PRO A 76 3.51 10.64 4.47
CA PRO A 76 3.03 10.76 3.10
C PRO A 76 2.12 9.59 2.71
N SER A 77 0.82 9.85 2.70
CA SER A 77 -0.23 8.90 2.31
C SER A 77 -1.37 9.65 1.61
N PRO A 78 -2.25 8.98 0.86
CA PRO A 78 -3.41 9.62 0.25
C PRO A 78 -4.29 10.27 1.32
N ARG A 79 -4.75 11.49 1.04
CA ARG A 79 -5.66 12.17 1.95
C ARG A 79 -7.09 11.75 1.64
N MET A 80 -7.79 11.23 2.63
CA MET A 80 -9.19 10.86 2.51
C MET A 80 -10.05 12.10 2.22
N VAL A 81 -10.92 11.98 1.22
CA VAL A 81 -11.91 12.97 0.81
C VAL A 81 -13.29 12.54 1.32
N GLU A 82 -13.62 11.26 1.19
CA GLU A 82 -14.92 10.71 1.57
C GLU A 82 -14.81 9.22 1.93
N TYR A 83 -15.64 8.79 2.86
CA TYR A 83 -15.90 7.39 3.19
C TYR A 83 -17.42 7.20 3.24
N GLU A 84 -17.93 6.16 2.61
CA GLU A 84 -19.37 5.85 2.56
C GLU A 84 -19.58 4.34 2.77
N GLU A 85 -20.41 3.99 3.75
CA GLU A 85 -20.97 2.65 3.87
C GLU A 85 -22.20 2.56 2.96
N LEU A 86 -22.29 1.49 2.19
CA LEU A 86 -23.32 1.29 1.17
C LEU A 86 -24.13 0.03 1.48
N ASP A 87 -25.32 -0.13 0.89
CA ASP A 87 -26.11 -1.37 1.01
C ASP A 87 -25.32 -2.61 0.53
N ALA A 88 -24.37 -2.41 -0.38
CA ALA A 88 -23.52 -3.47 -0.93
C ALA A 88 -22.06 -2.99 -1.01
N GLY A 89 -21.35 -3.10 0.11
CA GLY A 89 -19.92 -2.76 0.20
C GLY A 89 -19.66 -1.34 0.70
N TRP A 90 -18.43 -0.88 0.50
CA TRP A 90 -17.90 0.37 1.03
C TRP A 90 -17.18 1.16 -0.06
N LEU A 91 -17.14 2.47 0.08
CA LEU A 91 -16.45 3.38 -0.81
C LEU A 91 -15.51 4.31 -0.02
N ILE A 92 -14.25 4.36 -0.41
CA ILE A 92 -13.31 5.40 -0.01
C ILE A 92 -12.92 6.23 -1.23
N VAL A 93 -12.91 7.53 -1.07
CA VAL A 93 -12.35 8.44 -2.07
C VAL A 93 -11.18 9.19 -1.47
N THR A 94 -10.05 9.19 -2.16
CA THR A 94 -8.82 9.82 -1.71
C THR A 94 -8.29 10.80 -2.74
N MET A 95 -7.58 11.81 -2.27
CA MET A 95 -6.73 12.65 -3.10
C MET A 95 -5.42 11.90 -3.36
N GLY A 96 -5.08 11.70 -4.63
CA GLY A 96 -3.86 11.01 -5.03
C GLY A 96 -2.59 11.78 -4.63
N LEU A 97 -1.55 11.04 -4.34
CA LEU A 97 -0.20 11.57 -4.21
C LEU A 97 0.43 11.80 -5.60
N PRO A 98 1.36 12.75 -5.74
CA PRO A 98 2.17 12.86 -6.95
C PRO A 98 3.11 11.66 -7.04
N GLY A 99 3.15 11.00 -8.19
CA GLY A 99 3.99 9.82 -8.37
C GLY A 99 3.25 8.66 -9.02
N HIS A 100 3.93 7.54 -9.07
CA HIS A 100 3.43 6.30 -9.67
C HIS A 100 3.85 5.10 -8.82
N SER A 101 3.19 3.96 -9.00
CA SER A 101 3.57 2.74 -8.28
C SER A 101 5.01 2.35 -8.60
N ALA A 102 5.74 1.91 -7.58
CA ALA A 102 7.12 1.43 -7.73
C ALA A 102 7.25 0.29 -8.77
N VAL A 103 6.16 -0.42 -9.05
CA VAL A 103 6.13 -1.55 -10.00
C VAL A 103 5.60 -1.19 -11.38
N ASP A 104 5.35 0.09 -11.68
CA ASP A 104 4.95 0.48 -13.03
C ASP A 104 6.11 0.30 -14.05
N ALA A 105 5.88 0.64 -15.32
CA ALA A 105 6.88 0.47 -16.39
C ALA A 105 8.21 1.21 -16.12
N ARG A 106 8.18 2.31 -15.36
CA ARG A 106 9.39 3.08 -15.00
C ARG A 106 10.15 2.40 -13.86
N GLY A 107 9.44 1.92 -12.84
CA GLY A 107 10.03 1.11 -11.77
C GLY A 107 10.63 -0.18 -12.31
N GLN A 108 9.95 -0.85 -13.24
CA GLN A 108 10.45 -2.03 -13.94
C GLN A 108 11.73 -1.75 -14.76
N ALA A 109 11.88 -0.55 -15.29
CA ALA A 109 13.10 -0.15 -15.99
C ALA A 109 14.28 0.16 -15.05
N HIS A 110 14.03 0.40 -13.76
CA HIS A 110 15.04 0.78 -12.77
C HIS A 110 14.80 0.08 -11.41
N PRO A 111 14.81 -1.26 -11.36
CA PRO A 111 14.37 -2.01 -10.18
C PRO A 111 15.18 -1.74 -8.91
N ASP A 112 16.51 -1.55 -9.01
CA ASP A 112 17.32 -1.21 -7.81
C ASP A 112 16.92 0.14 -7.21
N ARG A 113 16.55 1.10 -8.05
CA ARG A 113 16.10 2.40 -7.59
C ARG A 113 14.73 2.32 -6.92
N ALA A 114 13.84 1.52 -7.49
CA ALA A 114 12.53 1.24 -6.88
C ALA A 114 12.69 0.50 -5.54
N ALA A 115 13.56 -0.52 -5.50
CA ALA A 115 13.85 -1.26 -4.27
C ALA A 115 14.44 -0.37 -3.17
N ALA A 116 15.38 0.52 -3.49
CA ALA A 116 15.94 1.48 -2.55
C ALA A 116 14.85 2.42 -2.00
N ALA A 117 13.97 2.94 -2.86
CA ALA A 117 12.88 3.82 -2.44
C ALA A 117 11.85 3.11 -1.53
N ILE A 118 11.59 1.82 -1.75
CA ILE A 118 10.74 1.00 -0.85
C ILE A 118 11.41 0.90 0.53
N GLY A 119 12.72 0.61 0.58
CA GLY A 119 13.48 0.57 1.82
C GLY A 119 13.46 1.91 2.56
N GLU A 120 13.74 3.01 1.87
CA GLU A 120 13.69 4.38 2.42
C GLU A 120 12.29 4.71 2.97
N GLY A 121 11.23 4.36 2.25
CA GLY A 121 9.85 4.58 2.68
C GLY A 121 9.50 3.83 3.95
N LEU A 122 9.91 2.56 4.08
CA LEU A 122 9.71 1.78 5.30
C LEU A 122 10.56 2.31 6.45
N ALA A 123 11.81 2.72 6.22
CA ALA A 123 12.65 3.33 7.26
C ALA A 123 11.98 4.61 7.82
N MET A 124 11.40 5.45 6.95
CA MET A 124 10.65 6.63 7.36
C MET A 124 9.38 6.26 8.14
N LEU A 125 8.61 5.27 7.70
CA LEU A 125 7.39 4.82 8.40
C LEU A 125 7.72 4.28 9.79
N HIS A 126 8.72 3.43 9.87
CA HIS A 126 9.20 2.81 11.11
C HIS A 126 9.86 3.81 12.08
N SER A 127 10.17 5.03 11.62
CA SER A 127 10.65 6.12 12.50
C SER A 127 9.54 6.85 13.24
N LEU A 128 8.26 6.61 12.91
CA LEU A 128 7.14 7.14 13.69
C LEU A 128 7.11 6.49 15.08
N ASP A 129 6.70 7.27 16.09
CA ASP A 129 6.58 6.73 17.45
C ASP A 129 5.42 5.71 17.51
N PRO A 130 5.69 4.42 17.79
CA PRO A 130 4.65 3.42 17.86
C PRO A 130 3.68 3.64 19.04
N SER A 131 4.07 4.40 20.06
CA SER A 131 3.18 4.73 21.18
C SER A 131 2.03 5.67 20.79
N ASP A 132 2.18 6.41 19.70
CA ASP A 132 1.14 7.30 19.14
C ASP A 132 0.17 6.56 18.20
N CYS A 133 0.50 5.32 17.79
CA CYS A 133 -0.32 4.55 16.88
C CYS A 133 -1.38 3.74 17.64
N PRO A 134 -2.68 3.99 17.41
CA PRO A 134 -3.75 3.30 18.14
C PRO A 134 -4.09 1.91 17.56
N PHE A 135 -3.45 1.49 16.47
CA PHE A 135 -3.79 0.27 15.75
C PHE A 135 -2.86 -0.88 16.14
N GLY A 136 -3.44 -2.06 16.36
CA GLY A 136 -2.68 -3.30 16.53
C GLY A 136 -2.09 -3.84 15.23
N PRO A 137 -1.32 -4.94 15.32
CA PRO A 137 -0.74 -5.57 14.15
C PRO A 137 -1.81 -6.11 13.20
N ALA A 138 -1.45 -6.28 11.93
CA ALA A 138 -2.27 -7.01 10.97
C ALA A 138 -2.56 -8.45 11.44
N ASP A 139 -3.73 -8.98 11.11
CA ASP A 139 -4.21 -10.28 11.63
C ASP A 139 -3.25 -11.44 11.30
N TRP A 140 -2.59 -11.40 10.13
CA TRP A 140 -1.66 -12.44 9.71
C TRP A 140 -0.38 -12.53 10.57
N ILE A 141 -0.01 -11.44 11.26
CA ILE A 141 1.19 -11.39 12.12
C ILE A 141 0.96 -12.21 13.39
N GLY A 142 -0.27 -12.26 13.88
CA GLY A 142 -0.64 -13.03 15.07
C GLY A 142 0.06 -12.55 16.35
N VAL A 143 0.34 -13.50 17.25
CA VAL A 143 1.03 -13.23 18.53
C VAL A 143 2.52 -13.00 18.29
N GLN A 144 3.04 -11.91 18.82
CA GLN A 144 4.43 -11.50 18.67
C GLN A 144 5.24 -11.83 19.95
N ASP A 145 5.78 -13.05 20.02
CA ASP A 145 6.50 -13.54 21.21
C ASP A 145 8.00 -13.18 21.25
N ASP A 146 8.58 -12.87 20.08
CA ASP A 146 10.01 -12.55 19.92
C ASP A 146 10.17 -11.33 19.01
N VAL A 147 9.90 -10.16 19.57
CA VAL A 147 9.98 -8.87 18.90
C VAL A 147 11.39 -8.33 18.96
N ASP A 148 11.92 -7.86 17.82
CA ASP A 148 13.17 -7.11 17.77
C ASP A 148 12.92 -5.63 18.11
N VAL A 149 12.17 -4.94 17.27
CA VAL A 149 11.79 -3.53 17.44
C VAL A 149 10.35 -3.33 17.05
N LEU A 150 9.51 -2.83 17.97
CA LEU A 150 8.17 -2.38 17.65
C LEU A 150 8.21 -1.06 16.88
N VAL A 151 7.51 -1.03 15.75
CA VAL A 151 7.40 0.13 14.86
C VAL A 151 5.95 0.32 14.42
N VAL A 152 5.67 1.44 13.77
CA VAL A 152 4.46 1.58 12.96
C VAL A 152 4.71 0.86 11.64
N ALA A 153 4.22 -0.36 11.52
CA ALA A 153 4.36 -1.20 10.33
C ALA A 153 3.23 -0.93 9.32
N HIS A 154 3.52 -1.12 8.04
CA HIS A 154 2.53 -1.04 6.96
C HIS A 154 1.49 -2.17 7.04
N GLY A 155 1.96 -3.37 7.39
CA GLY A 155 1.15 -4.60 7.48
C GLY A 155 0.92 -5.32 6.15
N ASP A 156 0.98 -4.62 5.01
CA ASP A 156 1.06 -5.15 3.64
C ASP A 156 2.07 -4.33 2.81
N PRO A 157 3.39 -4.45 3.10
CA PRO A 157 4.42 -3.63 2.47
C PRO A 157 4.83 -4.15 1.07
N CYS A 158 3.89 -4.69 0.32
CA CYS A 158 4.15 -5.15 -1.04
C CYS A 158 4.59 -4.00 -1.95
N ALA A 159 5.52 -4.26 -2.86
CA ALA A 159 6.13 -3.24 -3.72
C ALA A 159 5.12 -2.35 -4.48
N PRO A 160 3.95 -2.85 -4.96
CA PRO A 160 2.92 -2.01 -5.57
C PRO A 160 2.39 -0.90 -4.66
N ASN A 161 2.44 -1.08 -3.33
CA ASN A 161 1.90 -0.17 -2.33
C ASN A 161 2.84 1.02 -2.01
N THR A 162 4.02 1.06 -2.63
CA THR A 162 4.93 2.19 -2.56
C THR A 162 4.83 3.06 -3.82
N LEU A 163 4.71 4.37 -3.63
CA LEU A 163 4.73 5.35 -4.71
C LEU A 163 6.10 6.02 -4.80
N VAL A 164 6.55 6.21 -6.04
CA VAL A 164 7.83 6.86 -6.37
C VAL A 164 7.63 7.98 -7.37
N ALA A 165 8.51 8.98 -7.33
CA ALA A 165 8.59 10.06 -8.31
C ALA A 165 9.33 9.62 -9.58
N ASP A 166 9.27 10.44 -10.64
CA ASP A 166 9.96 10.17 -11.90
C ASP A 166 11.49 10.02 -11.76
N ASP A 167 12.07 10.62 -10.73
CA ASP A 167 13.50 10.50 -10.39
C ASP A 167 13.79 9.31 -9.45
N GLY A 168 12.77 8.49 -9.13
CA GLY A 168 12.87 7.29 -8.32
C GLY A 168 12.89 7.52 -6.82
N ARG A 169 12.70 8.75 -6.33
CA ARG A 169 12.59 9.02 -4.88
C ARG A 169 11.25 8.53 -4.34
N PHE A 170 11.25 8.11 -3.09
CA PHE A 170 10.03 7.81 -2.35
C PHE A 170 9.08 9.00 -2.32
N VAL A 171 7.79 8.73 -2.52
CA VAL A 171 6.70 9.73 -2.48
C VAL A 171 5.70 9.44 -1.36
N GLY A 172 5.37 8.20 -1.13
CA GLY A 172 4.39 7.79 -0.12
C GLY A 172 3.94 6.35 -0.26
N ILE A 173 3.02 5.96 0.60
CA ILE A 173 2.42 4.61 0.63
C ILE A 173 0.92 4.67 0.37
N VAL A 174 0.37 3.55 -0.11
CA VAL A 174 -1.08 3.34 -0.34
C VAL A 174 -1.49 2.00 0.25
N ASP A 175 -2.80 1.75 0.32
CA ASP A 175 -3.39 0.48 0.80
C ASP A 175 -2.99 0.16 2.26
N VAL A 176 -3.28 1.09 3.14
CA VAL A 176 -2.84 1.08 4.54
C VAL A 176 -3.83 0.39 5.50
N GLY A 177 -4.73 -0.46 4.96
CA GLY A 177 -5.77 -1.14 5.75
C GLY A 177 -5.24 -2.00 6.89
N ASP A 178 -4.01 -2.49 6.78
CA ASP A 178 -3.35 -3.38 7.74
C ASP A 178 -2.29 -2.69 8.60
N LEU A 179 -2.14 -1.35 8.45
CA LEU A 179 -1.14 -0.59 9.20
C LEU A 179 -1.41 -0.65 10.72
N GLY A 180 -0.36 -0.88 11.48
CA GLY A 180 -0.44 -0.92 12.94
C GLY A 180 0.90 -1.18 13.60
N VAL A 181 0.91 -1.32 14.93
CA VAL A 181 2.15 -1.56 15.69
C VAL A 181 2.56 -3.03 15.60
N ALA A 182 3.72 -3.28 15.02
CA ALA A 182 4.29 -4.62 14.87
C ALA A 182 5.82 -4.63 14.96
N ASP A 183 6.40 -5.83 15.00
CA ASP A 183 7.84 -6.00 14.78
C ASP A 183 8.21 -5.54 13.37
N ARG A 184 9.28 -4.73 13.25
CA ARG A 184 9.77 -4.24 11.95
C ARG A 184 10.01 -5.34 10.91
N TRP A 185 10.32 -6.56 11.37
CA TRP A 185 10.57 -7.70 10.50
C TRP A 185 9.32 -8.22 9.80
N ALA A 186 8.14 -7.91 10.32
CA ALA A 186 6.89 -8.21 9.61
C ALA A 186 6.86 -7.51 8.24
N ASP A 187 7.19 -6.22 8.22
CA ASP A 187 7.28 -5.47 6.95
C ASP A 187 8.51 -5.87 6.14
N LEU A 188 9.68 -5.92 6.75
CA LEU A 188 10.94 -6.15 6.03
C LEU A 188 10.99 -7.49 5.30
N ALA A 189 10.45 -8.54 5.92
CA ALA A 189 10.38 -9.86 5.32
C ALA A 189 9.50 -9.89 4.07
N ILE A 190 8.33 -9.26 4.13
CA ILE A 190 7.37 -9.26 3.02
C ILE A 190 7.78 -8.29 1.92
N ALA A 191 8.25 -7.08 2.27
CA ALA A 191 8.77 -6.14 1.30
C ALA A 191 9.92 -6.75 0.48
N SER A 192 10.93 -7.33 1.14
CA SER A 192 12.05 -7.97 0.46
C SER A 192 11.63 -9.15 -0.42
N TRP A 193 10.62 -9.91 -0.02
CA TRP A 193 10.07 -10.99 -0.85
C TRP A 193 9.25 -10.45 -2.04
N SER A 194 8.50 -9.39 -1.82
CA SER A 194 7.74 -8.72 -2.87
C SER A 194 8.61 -8.17 -4.00
N LEU A 195 9.88 -7.83 -3.73
CA LEU A 195 10.81 -7.46 -4.80
C LEU A 195 11.02 -8.59 -5.80
N GLU A 196 11.22 -9.82 -5.31
CA GLU A 196 11.42 -10.99 -6.17
C GLU A 196 10.20 -11.25 -7.06
N TRP A 197 8.98 -11.11 -6.53
CA TRP A 197 7.75 -11.29 -7.30
C TRP A 197 7.56 -10.24 -8.40
N ASN A 198 7.99 -9.00 -8.13
CA ASN A 198 7.71 -7.88 -9.01
C ASN A 198 8.86 -7.54 -9.96
N PHE A 199 10.11 -7.74 -9.55
CA PHE A 199 11.30 -7.36 -10.32
C PHE A 199 12.20 -8.55 -10.67
N GLY A 200 11.98 -9.72 -10.08
CA GLY A 200 12.91 -10.84 -10.12
C GLY A 200 14.00 -10.74 -9.05
N PRO A 201 14.92 -11.71 -9.00
CA PRO A 201 15.96 -11.78 -7.96
C PRO A 201 17.06 -10.72 -8.17
N GLY A 202 17.74 -10.35 -7.09
CA GLY A 202 18.99 -9.57 -7.11
C GLY A 202 18.84 -8.09 -6.79
N HIS A 203 17.68 -7.65 -6.28
CA HIS A 203 17.40 -6.25 -5.95
C HIS A 203 17.36 -5.97 -4.44
N GLU A 204 17.54 -7.00 -3.62
CA GLU A 204 17.46 -6.91 -2.15
C GLU A 204 18.56 -6.02 -1.57
N ASP A 205 19.78 -6.04 -2.12
CA ASP A 205 20.89 -5.20 -1.63
C ASP A 205 20.53 -3.71 -1.68
N ALA A 206 19.85 -3.28 -2.74
CA ALA A 206 19.39 -1.90 -2.87
C ALA A 206 18.31 -1.56 -1.84
N PHE A 207 17.38 -2.48 -1.57
CA PHE A 207 16.36 -2.35 -0.54
C PHE A 207 16.98 -2.21 0.86
N TRP A 208 17.90 -3.12 1.22
CA TRP A 208 18.56 -3.09 2.53
C TRP A 208 19.41 -1.83 2.72
N ALA A 209 20.09 -1.37 1.65
CA ALA A 209 20.81 -0.11 1.67
C ALA A 209 19.88 1.09 1.88
N GLY A 210 18.70 1.09 1.26
CA GLY A 210 17.67 2.12 1.44
C GLY A 210 17.05 2.11 2.83
N TYR A 211 16.81 0.95 3.39
CA TYR A 211 16.29 0.82 4.75
C TYR A 211 17.33 1.14 5.83
N GLY A 212 18.60 0.82 5.61
CA GLY A 212 19.70 1.12 6.51
C GLY A 212 20.02 0.04 7.54
N GLU A 213 19.53 -1.20 7.37
CA GLU A 213 19.81 -2.34 8.22
C GLU A 213 20.27 -3.55 7.40
N ALA A 214 21.00 -4.45 8.04
CA ALA A 214 21.36 -5.74 7.43
C ALA A 214 20.21 -6.75 7.53
N PRO A 215 20.05 -7.66 6.55
CA PRO A 215 19.02 -8.71 6.61
C PRO A 215 19.31 -9.70 7.76
N ASP A 216 18.24 -10.10 8.47
CA ASP A 216 18.24 -11.23 9.40
C ASP A 216 17.50 -12.41 8.77
N PRO A 217 18.21 -13.45 8.28
CA PRO A 217 17.59 -14.56 7.57
C PRO A 217 16.61 -15.38 8.41
N GLU A 218 16.80 -15.43 9.75
CA GLU A 218 15.92 -16.20 10.63
C GLU A 218 14.60 -15.48 10.81
N ARG A 219 14.62 -14.18 11.08
CA ARG A 219 13.42 -13.34 11.20
C ARG A 219 12.68 -13.23 9.88
N ILE A 220 13.38 -13.04 8.77
CA ILE A 220 12.80 -13.03 7.41
C ILE A 220 12.02 -14.34 7.16
N ARG A 221 12.64 -15.48 7.41
CA ARG A 221 11.98 -16.79 7.23
C ARG A 221 10.75 -16.94 8.10
N ARG A 222 10.83 -16.53 9.38
CA ARG A 222 9.71 -16.57 10.32
C ARG A 222 8.50 -15.80 9.77
N TYR A 223 8.68 -14.53 9.39
CA TYR A 223 7.57 -13.70 8.94
C TYR A 223 7.04 -14.11 7.57
N ARG A 224 7.88 -14.59 6.65
CA ARG A 224 7.42 -15.17 5.37
C ARG A 224 6.55 -16.42 5.60
N THR A 225 6.93 -17.28 6.55
CA THR A 225 6.11 -18.45 6.93
C THR A 225 4.76 -18.04 7.52
N LEU A 226 4.71 -17.00 8.35
CA LEU A 226 3.44 -16.45 8.88
C LEU A 226 2.56 -15.87 7.79
N TRP A 227 3.15 -15.21 6.79
CA TRP A 227 2.42 -14.69 5.63
C TRP A 227 1.84 -15.79 4.72
N GLY A 228 2.36 -16.99 4.77
CA GLY A 228 1.89 -18.14 4.01
C GLY A 228 2.87 -18.69 2.98
N GLU A 229 4.17 -18.50 3.18
CA GLU A 229 5.21 -19.25 2.46
C GLU A 229 5.07 -20.74 2.79
N PRO A 230 4.98 -21.63 1.78
CA PRO A 230 4.82 -23.08 1.98
C PRO A 230 6.06 -23.75 2.60
#